data_e28a712d1e97e4d58fdbcf24e5d8241e
#
_entry.id   e28a712d1e97e4d58fdbcf24e5d8241e
#
_cell.length_a   1.000
_cell.length_b   1.000
_cell.length_c   1.000
_cell.angle_alpha   90.00
_cell.angle_beta   90.00
_cell.angle_gamma   90.00
#
_symmetry.space_group_name_H-M   'P 1'
#
loop_
_entity.id
_entity.type
_entity.pdbx_description
1 polymer ?
#
loop_
_entity_poly.entity_id
_entity_poly.type
_entity_poly.pdbx_seq_one_letter_code
_entity_poly.pdbx_strand_id
1 'polypeptide(L)'
;MTKFTKANWMTRQLAENLCVMGEQLKMARMRRNLTMEIVAARAQCSRQTLARLESGSPEVSVGVLARVLNALQMPDELLLNAKNDEMGKVIQDIDLKNKKRVTGK
;
A
#
# COMPACT_ATOMS: atom_id res chain seq x y z
N MET A 1 -11.26 -15.16 -6.61
CA MET A 1 -11.49 -13.74 -6.46
C MET A 1 -11.74 -13.03 -7.75
N THR A 2 -12.86 -13.35 -8.30
CA THR A 2 -13.25 -12.79 -9.59
C THR A 2 -13.64 -11.32 -9.48
N LYS A 3 -14.02 -10.89 -8.29
CA LYS A 3 -14.51 -9.54 -8.05
C LYS A 3 -13.48 -8.47 -8.44
N PHE A 4 -12.20 -8.70 -8.15
CA PHE A 4 -11.15 -7.72 -8.41
C PHE A 4 -10.62 -7.79 -9.84
N THR A 5 -10.76 -8.95 -10.48
CA THR A 5 -10.23 -9.17 -11.82
C THR A 5 -11.10 -8.60 -12.92
N LYS A 6 -12.30 -8.08 -12.58
CA LYS A 6 -13.21 -7.49 -13.56
C LYS A 6 -12.85 -6.09 -13.96
N ALA A 7 -12.01 -5.39 -13.17
CA ALA A 7 -11.58 -4.06 -13.52
C ALA A 7 -10.55 -4.12 -14.64
N ASN A 8 -10.71 -3.27 -15.66
CA ASN A 8 -9.83 -3.29 -16.83
C ASN A 8 -8.36 -2.99 -16.47
N TRP A 9 -8.14 -2.19 -15.44
CA TRP A 9 -6.79 -1.84 -15.00
C TRP A 9 -6.15 -2.90 -14.11
N MET A 10 -6.93 -3.87 -13.64
CA MET A 10 -6.45 -4.87 -12.70
C MET A 10 -5.77 -6.01 -13.44
N THR A 11 -4.45 -6.10 -13.33
CA THR A 11 -3.71 -7.23 -13.86
C THR A 11 -3.66 -8.34 -12.81
N ARG A 12 -3.36 -9.56 -13.26
CA ARG A 12 -3.18 -10.70 -12.35
C ARG A 12 -2.07 -10.42 -11.35
N GLN A 13 -0.95 -9.88 -11.83
CA GLN A 13 0.19 -9.57 -10.98
C GLN A 13 -0.16 -8.55 -9.91
N LEU A 14 -0.90 -7.50 -10.29
CA LEU A 14 -1.32 -6.49 -9.33
C LEU A 14 -2.26 -7.10 -8.28
N ALA A 15 -3.19 -7.94 -8.70
CA ALA A 15 -4.11 -8.60 -7.77
C ALA A 15 -3.35 -9.47 -6.77
N GLU A 16 -2.37 -10.22 -7.24
CA GLU A 16 -1.53 -11.04 -6.37
C GLU A 16 -0.73 -10.19 -5.39
N ASN A 17 -0.17 -9.08 -5.85
CA ASN A 17 0.60 -8.17 -5.00
C ASN A 17 -0.28 -7.57 -3.89
N LEU A 18 -1.51 -7.22 -4.22
CA LEU A 18 -2.43 -6.68 -3.21
C LEU A 18 -2.79 -7.75 -2.17
N CYS A 19 -2.98 -8.99 -2.61
CA CYS A 19 -3.26 -10.09 -1.68
C CYS A 19 -2.07 -10.34 -0.76
N VAL A 20 -0.85 -10.31 -1.29
CA VAL A 20 0.36 -10.47 -0.48
C VAL A 20 0.48 -9.35 0.54
N MET A 21 0.26 -8.10 0.12
CA MET A 21 0.28 -6.96 1.03
C MET A 21 -0.74 -7.11 2.15
N GLY A 22 -1.97 -7.48 1.79
CA GLY A 22 -3.03 -7.69 2.77
C GLY A 22 -2.67 -8.77 3.78
N GLU A 23 -2.10 -9.87 3.30
CA GLU A 23 -1.66 -10.95 4.16
C GLU A 23 -0.55 -10.50 5.12
N GLN A 24 0.39 -9.70 4.62
CA GLN A 24 1.46 -9.15 5.47
C GLN A 24 0.90 -8.27 6.58
N LEU A 25 -0.10 -7.45 6.27
CA LEU A 25 -0.75 -6.62 7.28
C LEU A 25 -1.47 -7.48 8.32
N LYS A 26 -2.15 -8.52 7.86
CA LYS A 26 -2.81 -9.47 8.77
C LYS A 26 -1.80 -10.13 9.70
N MET A 27 -0.69 -10.60 9.15
CA MET A 27 0.36 -11.23 9.94
C MET A 27 0.97 -10.25 10.94
N ALA A 28 1.18 -9.00 10.54
CA ALA A 28 1.69 -7.97 11.44
C ALA A 28 0.74 -7.74 12.61
N ARG A 29 -0.55 -7.71 12.32
CA ARG A 29 -1.57 -7.59 13.37
C ARG A 29 -1.53 -8.78 14.32
N MET A 30 -1.48 -9.99 13.77
CA MET A 30 -1.49 -11.22 14.57
C MET A 30 -0.24 -11.35 15.44
N ARG A 31 0.92 -10.98 14.90
CA ARG A 31 2.17 -10.99 15.68
C ARG A 31 2.10 -10.07 16.91
N ARG A 32 1.26 -9.04 16.84
CA ARG A 32 1.05 -8.10 17.95
C ARG A 32 -0.11 -8.49 18.84
N ASN A 33 -0.72 -9.66 18.59
CA ASN A 33 -1.87 -10.17 19.35
C ASN A 33 -3.03 -9.16 19.36
N LEU A 34 -3.23 -8.46 18.23
CA LEU A 34 -4.30 -7.49 18.10
C LEU A 34 -5.46 -8.08 17.34
N THR A 35 -6.68 -7.80 17.81
CA THR A 35 -7.88 -8.21 17.10
C THR A 35 -8.19 -7.23 15.99
N MET A 36 -9.01 -7.65 15.03
CA MET A 36 -9.46 -6.75 13.97
C MET A 36 -10.22 -5.56 14.55
N GLU A 37 -11.02 -5.80 15.60
CA GLU A 37 -11.77 -4.73 16.25
C GLU A 37 -10.85 -3.66 16.83
N ILE A 38 -9.77 -4.07 17.47
CA ILE A 38 -8.83 -3.13 18.07
C ILE A 38 -8.11 -2.32 17.00
N VAL A 39 -7.61 -2.98 15.94
CA VAL A 39 -6.91 -2.28 14.87
C VAL A 39 -7.85 -1.34 14.13
N ALA A 40 -9.06 -1.79 13.83
CA ALA A 40 -10.05 -0.94 13.17
C ALA A 40 -10.37 0.29 14.00
N ALA A 41 -10.55 0.11 15.31
CA ALA A 41 -10.83 1.24 16.20
C ALA A 41 -9.68 2.24 16.22
N ARG A 42 -8.44 1.76 16.31
CA ARG A 42 -7.26 2.63 16.30
C ARG A 42 -7.06 3.34 14.97
N ALA A 43 -7.38 2.66 13.88
CA ALA A 43 -7.26 3.23 12.54
C ALA A 43 -8.48 4.07 12.15
N GLN A 44 -9.50 4.12 13.01
CA GLN A 44 -10.73 4.85 12.75
C GLN A 44 -11.39 4.43 11.44
N CYS A 45 -11.45 3.12 11.23
CA CYS A 45 -12.17 2.53 10.11
C CYS A 45 -13.06 1.40 10.63
N SER A 46 -13.98 0.95 9.78
CA SER A 46 -14.81 -0.17 10.15
C SER A 46 -14.03 -1.48 10.10
N ARG A 47 -14.48 -2.46 10.86
CA ARG A 47 -13.91 -3.81 10.79
C ARG A 47 -14.00 -4.37 9.38
N GLN A 48 -15.09 -4.07 8.68
CA GLN A 48 -15.29 -4.51 7.30
C GLN A 48 -14.24 -3.91 6.37
N THR A 49 -13.91 -2.63 6.54
CA THR A 49 -12.88 -1.97 5.74
C THR A 49 -11.52 -2.61 5.99
N LEU A 50 -11.20 -2.89 7.26
CA LEU A 50 -9.97 -3.58 7.59
C LEU A 50 -9.94 -4.99 6.97
N ALA A 51 -11.05 -5.71 7.01
CA ALA A 51 -11.13 -7.03 6.39
C ALA A 51 -10.87 -6.97 4.89
N ARG A 52 -11.38 -5.95 4.21
CA ARG A 52 -11.13 -5.73 2.79
C ARG A 52 -9.64 -5.49 2.53
N LEU A 53 -9.03 -4.65 3.36
CA LEU A 53 -7.59 -4.36 3.22
C LEU A 53 -6.77 -5.63 3.39
N GLU A 54 -7.07 -6.42 4.41
CA GLU A 54 -6.33 -7.66 4.67
C GLU A 54 -6.56 -8.73 3.61
N SER A 55 -7.66 -8.66 2.89
CA SER A 55 -7.95 -9.58 1.79
C SER A 55 -7.42 -9.12 0.45
N GLY A 56 -6.81 -7.95 0.38
CA GLY A 56 -6.20 -7.48 -0.85
C GLY A 56 -7.12 -6.68 -1.76
N SER A 57 -8.20 -6.12 -1.22
CA SER A 57 -9.11 -5.31 -2.02
C SER A 57 -8.41 -4.06 -2.54
N PRO A 58 -8.57 -3.73 -3.83
CA PRO A 58 -8.01 -2.50 -4.39
C PRO A 58 -8.82 -1.25 -4.05
N GLU A 59 -9.97 -1.42 -3.40
CA GLU A 59 -10.91 -0.33 -3.17
C GLU A 59 -10.76 0.36 -1.83
N VAL A 60 -9.72 0.02 -1.09
CA VAL A 60 -9.43 0.66 0.20
C VAL A 60 -8.53 1.88 -0.06
N SER A 61 -8.88 3.01 0.56
CA SER A 61 -8.15 4.25 0.33
C SER A 61 -6.73 4.18 0.92
N VAL A 62 -5.83 4.96 0.32
CA VAL A 62 -4.47 5.13 0.86
C VAL A 62 -4.51 5.67 2.28
N GLY A 63 -5.48 6.56 2.57
CA GLY A 63 -5.64 7.09 3.92
C GLY A 63 -5.93 6.01 4.96
N VAL A 64 -6.79 5.06 4.61
CA VAL A 64 -7.07 3.93 5.51
C VAL A 64 -5.82 3.08 5.68
N LEU A 65 -5.13 2.78 4.60
CA LEU A 65 -3.87 2.01 4.67
C LEU A 65 -2.87 2.70 5.61
N ALA A 66 -2.69 4.01 5.46
CA ALA A 66 -1.78 4.77 6.31
C ALA A 66 -2.18 4.69 7.77
N ARG A 67 -3.49 4.81 8.05
CA ARG A 67 -3.99 4.74 9.44
C ARG A 67 -3.83 3.34 10.03
N VAL A 68 -4.00 2.29 9.22
CA VAL A 68 -3.77 0.91 9.68
C VAL A 68 -2.30 0.70 9.99
N LEU A 69 -1.40 1.16 9.13
CA LEU A 69 0.04 1.06 9.39
C LEU A 69 0.41 1.80 10.67
N ASN A 70 -0.17 2.96 10.90
CA ASN A 70 0.05 3.71 12.13
C ASN A 70 -0.48 2.93 13.36
N ALA A 71 -1.66 2.32 13.23
CA ALA A 71 -2.24 1.51 14.30
C ALA A 71 -1.36 0.30 14.65
N LEU A 72 -0.65 -0.23 13.66
CA LEU A 72 0.28 -1.34 13.84
C LEU A 72 1.68 -0.86 14.24
N GLN A 73 1.87 0.43 14.43
CA GLN A 73 3.15 1.06 14.75
C GLN A 73 4.18 0.85 13.63
N MET A 74 3.72 0.93 12.40
CA MET A 74 4.54 0.82 11.19
C MET A 74 4.32 2.04 10.28
N PRO A 75 4.31 3.27 10.83
CA PRO A 75 3.87 4.43 10.03
C PRO A 75 4.81 4.78 8.88
N ASP A 76 6.07 4.40 8.96
CA ASP A 76 7.06 4.76 7.96
C ASP A 76 7.12 3.80 6.78
N GLU A 77 6.42 2.66 6.85
CA GLU A 77 6.54 1.63 5.81
C GLU A 77 6.12 2.16 4.43
N LEU A 78 5.03 2.92 4.38
CA LEU A 78 4.54 3.47 3.13
C LEU A 78 5.54 4.47 2.54
N LEU A 79 6.11 5.31 3.39
CA LEU A 79 7.10 6.30 2.99
C LEU A 79 8.40 5.62 2.57
N LEU A 80 8.83 4.59 3.29
CA LEU A 80 10.05 3.87 2.99
C LEU A 80 9.96 3.17 1.63
N ASN A 81 8.81 2.59 1.32
CA ASN A 81 8.61 1.96 0.02
C ASN A 81 8.79 2.97 -1.12
N ALA A 82 8.26 4.18 -0.95
CA ALA A 82 8.41 5.23 -1.95
C ALA A 82 9.86 5.71 -2.06
N LYS A 83 10.55 5.79 -0.92
CA LYS A 83 11.95 6.23 -0.89
C LYS A 83 12.93 5.21 -1.44
N ASN A 84 12.58 3.93 -1.39
CA ASN A 84 13.47 2.85 -1.78
C ASN A 84 13.38 2.48 -3.26
N ASP A 85 12.81 3.34 -4.08
CA ASP A 85 12.74 3.15 -5.53
C ASP A 85 14.06 3.57 -6.17
N GLU A 86 15.11 2.78 -5.96
CA GLU A 86 16.45 3.13 -6.44
C GLU A 86 16.53 3.18 -7.95
N MET A 87 15.96 2.19 -8.63
CA MET A 87 15.98 2.16 -10.08
C MET A 87 15.19 3.31 -10.68
N GLY A 88 14.00 3.57 -10.13
CA GLY A 88 13.19 4.69 -10.59
C GLY A 88 13.88 6.02 -10.39
N LYS A 89 14.61 6.19 -9.28
CA LYS A 89 15.37 7.41 -9.03
C LYS A 89 16.48 7.62 -10.05
N VAL A 90 17.22 6.57 -10.39
CA VAL A 90 18.28 6.66 -11.39
C VAL A 90 17.71 7.07 -12.73
N ILE A 91 16.65 6.44 -13.17
CA ILE A 91 16.00 6.76 -14.45
C ILE A 91 15.47 8.19 -14.43
N GLN A 92 14.80 8.57 -13.35
CA GLN A 92 14.22 9.90 -13.23
C GLN A 92 15.29 10.98 -13.21
N ASP A 93 16.39 10.76 -12.53
CA ASP A 93 17.48 11.72 -12.46
C ASP A 93 18.09 11.95 -13.84
N ILE A 94 18.24 10.92 -14.64
CA ILE A 94 18.73 11.04 -16.00
C ILE A 94 17.77 11.92 -16.83
N ASP A 95 16.48 11.65 -16.74
CA ASP A 95 15.46 12.42 -17.46
C ASP A 95 15.45 13.88 -17.03
N LEU A 96 15.54 14.14 -15.73
CA LEU A 96 15.56 15.49 -15.21
C LEU A 96 16.78 16.27 -15.69
N LYS A 97 17.94 15.64 -15.73
CA LYS A 97 19.15 16.27 -16.27
C LYS A 97 18.99 16.61 -17.76
N ASN A 98 18.43 15.69 -18.53
CA ASN A 98 18.17 15.93 -19.94
C ASN A 98 17.19 17.07 -20.15
N LYS A 99 16.14 17.14 -19.38
CA LYS A 99 15.16 18.21 -19.47
C LYS A 99 15.77 19.57 -19.17
N LYS A 100 16.64 19.64 -18.18
CA LYS A 100 17.34 20.89 -17.85
C LYS A 100 18.20 21.36 -19.01
N ARG A 101 18.89 20.45 -19.68
CA ARG A 101 19.70 20.81 -20.85
C ARG A 101 18.84 21.38 -21.97
N VAL A 102 17.74 20.70 -22.25
CA VAL A 102 16.86 21.08 -23.37
C VAL A 102 16.21 22.42 -23.12
N THR A 103 15.77 22.68 -21.89
CA THR A 103 15.09 23.92 -21.55
C THR A 103 16.03 25.08 -21.26
N GLY A 104 17.31 24.83 -21.11
CA GLY A 104 18.28 25.87 -20.76
C GLY A 104 18.14 26.43 -19.36
N LYS A 105 17.50 25.68 -18.50
CA LYS A 105 17.25 26.15 -17.11
C LYS A 105 17.85 25.23 -16.08
#